data_194fab29294442c8b05a64922a3d5717
#
_entry.id   194fab29294442c8b05a64922a3d5717
#
_cell.length_a   1.000
_cell.length_b   1.000
_cell.length_c   1.000
_cell.angle_alpha   90.00
_cell.angle_beta   90.00
_cell.angle_gamma   90.00
#
_symmetry.space_group_name_H-M   'P 1'
#
loop_
_entity.id
_entity.type
_entity.pdbx_description
1 polymer ?
#
loop_
_entity_poly.entity_id
_entity_poly.type
_entity_poly.pdbx_seq_one_letter_code
_entity_poly.pdbx_strand_id
1 'polypeptide(L)'
;MTKRWEDKVNTSASSSSKSVSFNTKQTLTLIPAFANKDHSMMMMGRFELTSGSSSSQSTDGYGLPSTNGVIVSPSAGGIINGMSSGYSQWRSMYYTFSAHYAYKGRYVADFTVRADGTTKFGPGNRWGYFPSVSLKWIVSDEPWMQKLKPTLSMLAIRPSWGRVGNQPGQNYLFTSKYGSADRYIDMAAMKPLNIRLTDLKWQLVSSYNFGIDLGFMDGRLNLTIEGYQSTTSDMLMGSFRIPSNTGFATVPYHNNGKMRNTGWEFHINTNRMIKAGKFSMDMNANFGNNRNEILEMDEYILENKNSKYGYKNGETLRRVQLHNPFGAIYGFKYKGVYQYNYLTIKNHVQEMVEAGATKDDIQTWWREWSGSGKTAPVAVGADGNLILEGNNVPKRMMYDYRSDNTGHDGAFPGFNGGDAIYDDLNHDGQINALDITYLGSSLPKLTGGFGFSFNYGQWRLSTQFTYRVGNKIINKARLNAEAMTGNDNQSQAVNYRWRQEGDVTPIPRAMYGGNSNYNTLISDRFVEDGSYLRMSYAQLNYSINKKNLTWIGLNRLSFYASVNNPFVLTKYSGVDPDIAFGGEDPAIDNMQTPRSRSYTLGITVDF
;
A
#
# COMPACT_ATOMS: atom_id res chain seq x y z
N MET A 1 -16.96 31.67 -32.41
CA MET A 1 -15.86 31.33 -33.33
C MET A 1 -15.54 29.86 -33.13
N THR A 2 -15.93 29.00 -34.05
CA THR A 2 -15.56 27.60 -34.09
C THR A 2 -14.07 27.48 -34.39
N LYS A 3 -13.25 27.08 -33.39
CA LYS A 3 -11.82 26.77 -33.63
C LYS A 3 -11.75 25.59 -34.60
N ARG A 4 -11.22 25.79 -35.78
CA ARG A 4 -10.97 24.75 -36.77
C ARG A 4 -9.98 23.73 -36.20
N TRP A 5 -10.24 22.45 -36.37
CA TRP A 5 -9.33 21.36 -35.99
C TRP A 5 -7.94 21.48 -36.67
N GLU A 6 -7.87 22.09 -37.80
CA GLU A 6 -6.65 22.30 -38.60
C GLU A 6 -5.62 23.20 -37.92
N ASP A 7 -6.02 24.07 -36.97
CA ASP A 7 -5.12 25.03 -36.32
C ASP A 7 -4.20 24.42 -35.24
N LYS A 8 -4.37 23.16 -34.91
CA LYS A 8 -3.58 22.44 -33.88
C LYS A 8 -2.60 21.41 -34.43
N VAL A 9 -2.41 21.38 -35.74
CA VAL A 9 -1.45 20.50 -36.40
C VAL A 9 -0.04 21.05 -36.20
N ASN A 10 0.92 20.13 -35.94
CA ASN A 10 2.33 20.45 -35.68
C ASN A 10 2.53 21.31 -34.42
N THR A 11 2.52 20.63 -33.27
CA THR A 11 2.81 21.24 -31.95
C THR A 11 4.25 21.03 -31.54
N SER A 12 4.84 22.03 -30.89
CA SER A 12 6.14 21.90 -30.22
C SER A 12 6.05 22.47 -28.81
N ALA A 13 6.73 21.83 -27.87
CA ALA A 13 6.89 22.31 -26.51
C ALA A 13 8.38 22.34 -26.14
N SER A 14 8.77 23.39 -25.45
CA SER A 14 10.12 23.53 -24.89
C SER A 14 10.00 23.83 -23.41
N SER A 15 10.73 23.10 -22.60
CA SER A 15 10.80 23.36 -21.16
C SER A 15 12.25 23.38 -20.69
N SER A 16 12.54 24.29 -19.78
CA SER A 16 13.82 24.37 -19.08
C SER A 16 13.58 24.42 -17.60
N SER A 17 14.31 23.62 -16.84
CA SER A 17 14.28 23.66 -15.37
C SER A 17 15.70 23.75 -14.81
N LYS A 18 15.86 24.59 -13.79
CA LYS A 18 17.11 24.74 -13.05
C LYS A 18 16.83 24.50 -11.58
N SER A 19 17.54 23.56 -10.98
CA SER A 19 17.51 23.32 -9.54
C SER A 19 18.89 23.56 -8.94
N VAL A 20 18.93 24.32 -7.87
CA VAL A 20 20.14 24.58 -7.10
C VAL A 20 19.89 24.13 -5.68
N SER A 21 20.78 23.30 -5.15
CA SER A 21 20.77 22.89 -3.74
C SER A 21 22.10 23.23 -3.08
N PHE A 22 22.01 23.73 -1.88
CA PHE A 22 23.15 23.98 -1.02
C PHE A 22 22.97 23.21 0.27
N ASN A 23 23.99 22.45 0.66
CA ASN A 23 24.03 21.75 1.93
C ASN A 23 25.36 22.01 2.61
N THR A 24 25.31 22.44 3.86
CA THR A 24 26.49 22.52 4.71
C THR A 24 26.24 21.78 6.01
N LYS A 25 27.24 21.02 6.46
CA LYS A 25 27.19 20.20 7.64
C LYS A 25 28.46 20.38 8.44
N GLN A 26 28.31 20.84 9.65
CA GLN A 26 29.41 21.04 10.59
C GLN A 26 29.21 20.12 11.78
N THR A 27 30.24 19.38 12.14
CA THR A 27 30.19 18.43 13.26
C THR A 27 31.36 18.68 14.18
N LEU A 28 31.05 18.84 15.45
CA LEU A 28 32.02 18.89 16.55
C LEU A 28 31.86 17.62 17.37
N THR A 29 32.93 16.86 17.52
CA THR A 29 32.97 15.66 18.36
C THR A 29 33.94 15.88 19.51
N LEU A 30 33.47 15.59 20.72
CA LEU A 30 34.24 15.63 21.93
C LEU A 30 34.31 14.23 22.55
N ILE A 31 35.51 13.75 22.79
CA ILE A 31 35.80 12.46 23.44
C ILE A 31 36.62 12.75 24.69
N PRO A 32 35.95 12.92 25.85
CA PRO A 32 36.67 13.17 27.11
C PRO A 32 37.53 11.97 27.47
N ALA A 33 38.75 12.22 27.89
CA ALA A 33 39.65 11.21 28.46
C ALA A 33 39.38 11.10 29.97
N PHE A 34 38.88 9.95 30.41
CA PHE A 34 38.67 9.64 31.82
C PHE A 34 39.91 8.93 32.39
N ALA A 35 40.29 9.27 33.62
CA ALA A 35 41.37 8.58 34.33
C ALA A 35 41.02 7.10 34.56
N ASN A 36 39.79 6.82 34.89
CA ASN A 36 39.28 5.45 34.97
C ASN A 36 38.77 4.99 33.56
N LYS A 37 39.45 3.98 33.00
CA LYS A 37 39.14 3.38 31.69
C LYS A 37 37.78 2.63 31.63
N ASP A 38 37.14 2.43 32.77
CA ASP A 38 35.79 1.86 32.83
C ASP A 38 34.73 2.79 32.20
N HIS A 39 35.04 4.08 32.11
CA HIS A 39 34.14 5.09 31.55
C HIS A 39 34.58 5.46 30.13
N SER A 40 33.66 5.43 29.20
CA SER A 40 33.84 5.94 27.84
C SER A 40 32.67 6.85 27.49
N MET A 41 32.97 8.03 26.97
CA MET A 41 31.97 9.01 26.57
C MET A 41 32.35 9.66 25.25
N MET A 42 31.36 9.83 24.39
CA MET A 42 31.50 10.62 23.18
C MET A 42 30.28 11.56 23.08
N MET A 43 30.55 12.83 22.88
CA MET A 43 29.51 13.84 22.63
C MET A 43 29.69 14.42 21.24
N MET A 44 28.58 14.66 20.55
CA MET A 44 28.58 15.24 19.21
C MET A 44 27.58 16.38 19.15
N GLY A 45 28.05 17.54 18.74
CA GLY A 45 27.22 18.66 18.30
C GLY A 45 27.26 18.76 16.78
N ARG A 46 26.10 18.86 16.12
CA ARG A 46 26.03 19.02 14.69
C ARG A 46 25.07 20.14 14.31
N PHE A 47 25.52 20.98 13.41
CA PHE A 47 24.71 21.96 12.70
C PHE A 47 24.64 21.57 11.23
N GLU A 48 23.45 21.63 10.67
CA GLU A 48 23.23 21.39 9.24
C GLU A 48 22.25 22.42 8.68
N LEU A 49 22.60 23.03 7.55
CA LEU A 49 21.75 23.94 6.80
C LEU A 49 21.59 23.40 5.39
N THR A 50 20.35 23.19 4.98
CA THR A 50 20.01 22.80 3.63
C THR A 50 19.09 23.85 3.02
N SER A 51 19.39 24.28 1.80
CA SER A 51 18.59 25.24 1.04
C SER A 51 18.44 24.73 -0.38
N GLY A 52 17.22 24.84 -0.90
CA GLY A 52 16.93 24.47 -2.29
C GLY A 52 16.12 25.55 -2.99
N SER A 53 16.40 25.77 -4.25
CA SER A 53 15.59 26.58 -5.14
C SER A 53 15.41 25.88 -6.48
N SER A 54 14.23 25.99 -7.06
CA SER A 54 13.96 25.50 -8.40
C SER A 54 13.24 26.58 -9.20
N SER A 55 13.63 26.74 -10.44
CA SER A 55 12.95 27.59 -11.42
C SER A 55 12.64 26.75 -12.65
N SER A 56 11.47 26.95 -13.20
CA SER A 56 11.04 26.29 -14.43
C SER A 56 10.41 27.27 -15.37
N GLN A 57 10.61 27.06 -16.66
CA GLN A 57 9.97 27.80 -17.75
C GLN A 57 9.50 26.80 -18.79
N SER A 58 8.30 26.99 -19.31
CA SER A 58 7.74 26.16 -20.37
C SER A 58 7.01 27.04 -21.36
N THR A 59 7.19 26.74 -22.64
CA THR A 59 6.51 27.38 -23.76
C THR A 59 6.01 26.30 -24.69
N ASP A 60 4.76 26.39 -25.11
CA ASP A 60 4.15 25.52 -26.10
C ASP A 60 3.54 26.36 -27.23
N GLY A 61 3.68 25.86 -28.47
CA GLY A 61 3.18 26.51 -29.67
C GLY A 61 2.64 25.52 -30.68
N TYR A 62 1.83 26.01 -31.60
CA TYR A 62 1.28 25.23 -32.71
C TYR A 62 1.34 26.03 -34.05
N GLY A 63 1.01 25.37 -35.16
CA GLY A 63 1.16 25.93 -36.46
C GLY A 63 2.62 25.96 -36.97
N LEU A 64 3.43 25.00 -36.52
CA LEU A 64 4.80 24.83 -36.97
C LEU A 64 4.85 24.30 -38.41
N PRO A 65 5.84 24.72 -39.24
CA PRO A 65 6.06 24.13 -40.54
C PRO A 65 6.32 22.63 -40.41
N SER A 66 5.82 21.87 -41.39
CA SER A 66 6.10 20.42 -41.45
C SER A 66 7.59 20.24 -41.82
N THR A 67 8.37 19.69 -40.87
CA THR A 67 9.79 19.41 -41.09
C THR A 67 10.06 17.93 -40.92
N ASN A 68 10.72 17.30 -41.86
CA ASN A 68 11.08 15.90 -41.81
C ASN A 68 12.14 15.64 -40.72
N GLY A 69 11.72 15.48 -39.46
CA GLY A 69 12.59 15.05 -38.38
C GLY A 69 13.45 16.14 -37.70
N VAL A 70 13.28 17.42 -38.03
CA VAL A 70 13.97 18.51 -37.32
C VAL A 70 13.09 19.06 -36.22
N ILE A 71 13.63 19.10 -34.99
CA ILE A 71 12.95 19.71 -33.83
C ILE A 71 12.97 21.23 -34.00
N VAL A 72 11.81 21.84 -34.12
CA VAL A 72 11.67 23.30 -34.29
C VAL A 72 11.21 23.88 -32.94
N SER A 73 11.81 25.03 -32.59
CA SER A 73 11.43 25.81 -31.41
C SER A 73 9.94 26.20 -31.48
N PRO A 74 9.20 26.19 -30.33
CA PRO A 74 7.83 26.68 -30.27
C PRO A 74 7.65 28.11 -30.81
N SER A 75 8.70 28.92 -30.78
CA SER A 75 8.71 30.29 -31.33
C SER A 75 8.65 30.36 -32.87
N ALA A 76 8.94 29.25 -33.56
CA ALA A 76 8.81 29.17 -35.02
C ALA A 76 7.37 28.89 -35.48
N GLY A 77 6.47 28.58 -34.56
CA GLY A 77 5.04 28.41 -34.80
C GLY A 77 4.33 29.75 -34.98
N GLY A 78 3.24 29.75 -35.74
CA GLY A 78 2.43 30.95 -35.94
C GLY A 78 1.73 31.44 -34.67
N ILE A 79 1.52 30.56 -33.70
CA ILE A 79 0.77 30.86 -32.47
C ILE A 79 1.42 30.20 -31.25
N ILE A 80 1.75 31.03 -30.25
CA ILE A 80 2.14 30.55 -28.91
C ILE A 80 0.85 30.24 -28.15
N ASN A 81 0.69 28.98 -27.74
CA ASN A 81 -0.50 28.50 -27.01
C ASN A 81 -0.39 28.76 -25.52
N GLY A 82 0.79 28.61 -24.95
CA GLY A 82 1.02 28.81 -23.54
C GLY A 82 2.46 29.16 -23.19
N MET A 83 2.59 30.00 -22.19
CA MET A 83 3.85 30.26 -21.48
C MET A 83 3.62 30.15 -20.01
N SER A 84 4.47 29.42 -19.32
CA SER A 84 4.43 29.29 -17.85
C SER A 84 5.80 29.41 -17.24
N SER A 85 5.86 29.97 -16.04
CA SER A 85 7.07 30.01 -15.24
C SER A 85 6.74 29.64 -13.80
N GLY A 86 7.64 28.95 -13.15
CA GLY A 86 7.52 28.58 -11.75
C GLY A 86 8.81 28.88 -10.99
N TYR A 87 8.66 29.30 -9.74
CA TYR A 87 9.78 29.46 -8.82
C TYR A 87 9.40 28.90 -7.46
N SER A 88 10.29 28.11 -6.87
CA SER A 88 10.12 27.56 -5.54
C SER A 88 11.43 27.59 -4.76
N GLN A 89 11.36 27.96 -3.50
CA GLN A 89 12.50 27.99 -2.60
C GLN A 89 12.12 27.47 -1.23
N TRP A 90 13.02 26.75 -0.57
CA TRP A 90 12.87 26.30 0.80
C TRP A 90 14.21 26.29 1.52
N ARG A 91 14.17 26.37 2.85
CA ARG A 91 15.35 26.25 3.72
C ARG A 91 14.97 25.41 4.91
N SER A 92 15.92 24.55 5.34
CA SER A 92 15.82 23.78 6.57
C SER A 92 17.12 23.85 7.33
N MET A 93 17.00 23.92 8.63
CA MET A 93 18.08 24.09 9.57
C MET A 93 17.95 23.05 10.67
N TYR A 94 19.04 22.39 11.03
CA TYR A 94 19.02 21.28 11.97
C TYR A 94 20.14 21.46 13.00
N TYR A 95 19.78 21.36 14.26
CA TYR A 95 20.70 21.26 15.38
C TYR A 95 20.56 19.90 16.02
N THR A 96 21.65 19.14 16.10
CA THR A 96 21.65 17.83 16.73
C THR A 96 22.69 17.82 17.83
N PHE A 97 22.28 17.38 19.01
CA PHE A 97 23.20 17.00 20.08
C PHE A 97 23.02 15.53 20.37
N SER A 98 24.11 14.77 20.44
CA SER A 98 24.11 13.38 20.88
C SER A 98 25.20 13.10 21.87
N ALA A 99 24.91 12.24 22.83
CA ALA A 99 25.85 11.77 23.83
C ALA A 99 25.77 10.24 23.91
N HIS A 100 26.89 9.59 23.77
CA HIS A 100 27.10 8.17 23.99
C HIS A 100 27.94 7.97 25.24
N TYR A 101 27.45 7.17 26.17
CA TYR A 101 28.15 6.83 27.38
C TYR A 101 28.16 5.32 27.58
N ALA A 102 29.34 4.78 27.88
CA ALA A 102 29.50 3.37 28.21
C ALA A 102 30.28 3.20 29.52
N TYR A 103 29.73 2.39 30.42
CA TYR A 103 30.37 1.98 31.66
C TYR A 103 30.77 0.51 31.58
N LYS A 104 32.09 0.27 31.77
CA LYS A 104 32.73 -1.06 31.63
C LYS A 104 32.44 -1.77 30.33
N GLY A 105 32.01 -1.05 29.26
CA GLY A 105 31.55 -1.62 28.01
C GLY A 105 30.27 -2.43 28.11
N ARG A 106 29.66 -2.58 29.28
CA ARG A 106 28.46 -3.41 29.54
C ARG A 106 27.19 -2.62 29.58
N TYR A 107 27.21 -1.43 30.15
CA TYR A 107 26.07 -0.53 30.25
C TYR A 107 26.29 0.62 29.29
N VAL A 108 25.47 0.72 28.30
CA VAL A 108 25.55 1.76 27.27
C VAL A 108 24.28 2.58 27.29
N ALA A 109 24.42 3.89 27.25
CA ALA A 109 23.33 4.83 27.15
C ALA A 109 23.61 5.82 26.03
N ASP A 110 22.67 5.95 25.11
CA ASP A 110 22.67 6.93 24.02
C ASP A 110 21.54 7.92 24.23
N PHE A 111 21.87 9.19 24.16
CA PHE A 111 20.88 10.27 24.17
C PHE A 111 21.09 11.13 22.95
N THR A 112 19.99 11.46 22.25
CA THR A 112 20.03 12.39 21.13
C THR A 112 18.84 13.34 21.22
N VAL A 113 19.08 14.62 20.98
CA VAL A 113 18.04 15.60 20.74
C VAL A 113 18.33 16.33 19.44
N ARG A 114 17.31 16.44 18.61
CA ARG A 114 17.37 17.15 17.34
C ARG A 114 16.30 18.22 17.30
N ALA A 115 16.70 19.44 16.94
CA ALA A 115 15.81 20.57 16.68
C ALA A 115 15.83 20.86 15.17
N ASP A 116 14.70 20.67 14.51
CA ASP A 116 14.53 20.85 13.06
C ASP A 116 13.69 22.10 12.80
N GLY A 117 14.24 23.04 12.05
CA GLY A 117 13.54 24.23 11.57
C GLY A 117 13.35 24.19 10.06
N THR A 118 12.16 24.53 9.57
CA THR A 118 11.88 24.58 8.13
C THR A 118 10.98 25.74 7.75
N THR A 119 11.22 26.31 6.58
CA THR A 119 10.39 27.38 5.99
C THR A 119 9.09 26.85 5.36
N LYS A 120 8.82 25.56 5.41
CA LYS A 120 7.58 24.97 4.89
C LYS A 120 6.37 25.23 5.79
N PHE A 121 6.62 25.46 7.09
CA PHE A 121 5.60 25.82 8.06
C PHE A 121 5.52 27.32 8.30
N GLY A 122 4.37 27.76 8.81
CA GLY A 122 4.17 29.12 9.28
C GLY A 122 5.08 29.47 10.48
N PRO A 123 5.25 30.78 10.77
CA PRO A 123 6.23 31.25 11.77
C PRO A 123 6.15 30.57 13.13
N GLY A 124 4.93 30.27 13.61
CA GLY A 124 4.70 29.65 14.94
C GLY A 124 5.06 28.16 15.01
N ASN A 125 5.11 27.44 13.87
CA ASN A 125 5.27 25.98 13.83
C ASN A 125 6.53 25.51 13.08
N ARG A 126 7.48 26.43 12.82
CA ARG A 126 8.68 26.11 12.04
C ARG A 126 9.59 25.11 12.72
N TRP A 127 9.65 25.10 14.05
CA TRP A 127 10.56 24.28 14.83
C TRP A 127 9.87 23.05 15.40
N GLY A 128 10.51 21.89 15.21
CA GLY A 128 10.16 20.63 15.83
C GLY A 128 11.32 20.11 16.69
N TYR A 129 11.01 19.46 17.82
CA TYR A 129 12.00 18.89 18.73
C TYR A 129 11.82 17.38 18.83
N PHE A 130 12.89 16.65 18.58
CA PHE A 130 12.88 15.21 18.40
C PHE A 130 13.93 14.55 19.32
N PRO A 131 13.57 14.27 20.57
CA PRO A 131 14.43 13.54 21.50
C PRO A 131 14.38 12.04 21.23
N SER A 132 15.50 11.36 21.51
CA SER A 132 15.59 9.90 21.57
C SER A 132 16.54 9.44 22.67
N VAL A 133 16.24 8.29 23.23
CA VAL A 133 17.09 7.61 24.21
C VAL A 133 17.13 6.12 23.89
N SER A 134 18.32 5.52 23.95
CA SER A 134 18.48 4.08 23.91
C SER A 134 19.42 3.62 25.00
N LEU A 135 19.11 2.46 25.55
CA LEU A 135 19.93 1.80 26.56
C LEU A 135 20.33 0.42 26.03
N LYS A 136 21.52 -0.02 26.38
CA LYS A 136 21.98 -1.38 26.11
C LYS A 136 22.69 -1.93 27.34
N TRP A 137 22.22 -3.08 27.79
CA TRP A 137 22.86 -3.86 28.82
C TRP A 137 23.38 -5.17 28.26
N ILE A 138 24.70 -5.36 28.29
CA ILE A 138 25.33 -6.61 27.85
C ILE A 138 25.39 -7.54 29.07
N VAL A 139 24.34 -8.30 29.26
CA VAL A 139 24.15 -9.19 30.42
C VAL A 139 25.20 -10.31 30.45
N SER A 140 25.60 -10.80 29.26
CA SER A 140 26.59 -11.87 29.14
C SER A 140 27.97 -11.49 29.71
N ASP A 141 28.27 -10.19 29.84
CA ASP A 141 29.55 -9.73 30.36
C ASP A 141 29.55 -9.51 31.89
N GLU A 142 28.41 -9.82 32.53
CA GLU A 142 28.30 -9.80 33.98
C GLU A 142 29.09 -10.93 34.64
N PRO A 143 29.72 -10.72 35.82
CA PRO A 143 30.53 -11.74 36.51
C PRO A 143 29.77 -13.03 36.77
N TRP A 144 28.48 -12.93 37.11
CA TRP A 144 27.62 -14.10 37.39
C TRP A 144 27.20 -14.89 36.13
N MET A 145 27.30 -14.30 34.92
CA MET A 145 27.01 -14.95 33.64
C MET A 145 28.21 -15.69 33.02
N GLN A 146 29.42 -15.50 33.54
CA GLN A 146 30.65 -16.05 32.95
C GLN A 146 30.63 -17.57 32.82
N LYS A 147 29.93 -18.30 33.71
CA LYS A 147 29.78 -19.75 33.65
C LYS A 147 28.94 -20.22 32.45
N LEU A 148 28.04 -19.38 31.97
CA LEU A 148 27.17 -19.68 30.83
C LEU A 148 27.77 -19.23 29.48
N LYS A 149 28.85 -18.45 29.52
CA LYS A 149 29.48 -17.86 28.33
C LYS A 149 29.87 -18.85 27.23
N PRO A 150 30.33 -20.10 27.52
CA PRO A 150 30.62 -21.07 26.49
C PRO A 150 29.39 -21.50 25.67
N THR A 151 28.20 -21.49 26.27
CA THR A 151 26.95 -21.82 25.59
C THR A 151 26.23 -20.57 25.07
N LEU A 152 26.08 -19.56 25.93
CA LEU A 152 25.44 -18.27 25.65
C LEU A 152 26.53 -17.19 25.61
N SER A 153 27.17 -17.05 24.46
CA SER A 153 28.31 -16.14 24.26
C SER A 153 27.93 -14.67 24.29
N MET A 154 26.68 -14.35 23.97
CA MET A 154 26.13 -12.99 24.00
C MET A 154 24.69 -13.01 24.51
N LEU A 155 24.39 -12.11 25.44
CA LEU A 155 23.05 -11.71 25.81
C LEU A 155 23.05 -10.20 26.03
N ALA A 156 22.30 -9.47 25.21
CA ALA A 156 22.12 -8.03 25.41
C ALA A 156 20.63 -7.66 25.34
N ILE A 157 20.24 -6.69 26.16
CA ILE A 157 18.89 -6.13 26.24
C ILE A 157 18.97 -4.66 25.81
N ARG A 158 18.07 -4.24 24.90
CA ARG A 158 18.11 -2.92 24.25
C ARG A 158 16.73 -2.26 24.24
N PRO A 159 16.27 -1.63 25.32
CA PRO A 159 15.11 -0.74 25.25
C PRO A 159 15.49 0.58 24.60
N SER A 160 14.59 1.13 23.78
CA SER A 160 14.76 2.46 23.22
C SER A 160 13.42 3.16 23.01
N TRP A 161 13.47 4.48 23.06
CA TRP A 161 12.37 5.36 22.72
C TRP A 161 12.89 6.54 21.92
N GLY A 162 12.08 6.96 20.94
CA GLY A 162 12.42 8.14 20.16
C GLY A 162 11.22 8.77 19.50
N ARG A 163 11.37 10.04 19.16
CA ARG A 163 10.42 10.81 18.42
C ARG A 163 11.05 11.38 17.16
N VAL A 164 10.34 11.31 16.02
CA VAL A 164 10.73 11.95 14.76
C VAL A 164 9.57 12.74 14.19
N GLY A 165 9.86 13.76 13.37
CA GLY A 165 8.87 14.61 12.74
C GLY A 165 8.92 14.53 11.22
N ASN A 166 7.75 14.62 10.59
CA ASN A 166 7.62 14.75 9.15
C ASN A 166 7.05 16.12 8.79
N GLN A 167 7.51 16.66 7.67
CA GLN A 167 7.08 17.95 7.11
C GLN A 167 6.31 17.74 5.80
N PRO A 168 5.46 18.71 5.37
CA PRO A 168 4.74 18.61 4.10
C PRO A 168 5.70 18.62 2.91
N GLY A 169 5.28 17.97 1.80
CA GLY A 169 6.04 17.97 0.57
C GLY A 169 6.07 19.33 -0.14
N GLN A 170 5.02 20.12 0.01
CA GLN A 170 4.84 21.41 -0.68
C GLN A 170 5.40 22.58 0.13
N ASN A 171 5.84 23.62 -0.60
CA ASN A 171 6.30 24.90 -0.06
C ASN A 171 5.18 25.94 -0.07
N TYR A 172 5.30 26.97 0.79
CA TYR A 172 4.41 28.13 0.85
C TYR A 172 2.94 27.82 1.21
N LEU A 173 2.69 26.75 1.95
CA LEU A 173 1.33 26.41 2.40
C LEU A 173 0.75 27.44 3.36
N PHE A 174 1.59 28.15 4.10
CA PHE A 174 1.21 29.17 5.09
C PHE A 174 1.01 30.55 4.49
N THR A 175 1.16 30.73 3.18
CA THR A 175 0.95 32.00 2.47
C THR A 175 -0.22 31.90 1.52
N SER A 176 -0.92 33.01 1.31
CA SER A 176 -1.91 33.14 0.22
C SER A 176 -1.16 33.31 -1.11
N LYS A 177 -1.51 32.50 -2.08
CA LYS A 177 -1.03 32.61 -3.45
C LYS A 177 -2.16 33.19 -4.30
N TYR A 178 -1.78 34.06 -5.23
CA TYR A 178 -2.69 34.65 -6.19
C TYR A 178 -2.26 34.26 -7.61
N GLY A 179 -3.20 34.09 -8.48
CA GLY A 179 -2.97 33.78 -9.89
C GLY A 179 -3.94 34.52 -10.79
N SER A 180 -3.64 34.55 -12.08
CA SER A 180 -4.54 35.13 -13.06
C SER A 180 -5.88 34.41 -13.07
N ALA A 181 -6.94 35.17 -13.10
CA ALA A 181 -8.30 34.73 -13.40
C ALA A 181 -8.66 35.07 -14.84
N ASP A 182 -9.85 34.67 -15.27
CA ASP A 182 -10.41 35.11 -16.53
C ASP A 182 -10.51 36.65 -16.57
N ARG A 183 -10.46 37.21 -17.76
CA ARG A 183 -10.55 38.67 -17.93
C ARG A 183 -11.90 39.19 -17.45
N TYR A 184 -11.87 40.26 -16.69
CA TYR A 184 -13.05 41.03 -16.35
C TYR A 184 -13.03 42.35 -17.16
N ILE A 185 -13.98 42.49 -18.07
CA ILE A 185 -14.06 43.69 -18.98
C ILE A 185 -12.68 43.95 -19.63
N ASP A 186 -12.09 42.92 -20.27
CA ASP A 186 -10.76 42.94 -20.93
C ASP A 186 -9.56 43.27 -20.03
N MET A 187 -9.73 43.45 -18.75
CA MET A 187 -8.64 43.61 -17.78
C MET A 187 -8.24 42.28 -17.15
N ALA A 188 -6.95 42.11 -16.90
CA ALA A 188 -6.46 40.93 -16.18
C ALA A 188 -6.96 40.92 -14.75
N ALA A 189 -7.70 39.87 -14.37
CA ALA A 189 -8.17 39.65 -13.01
C ALA A 189 -7.23 38.70 -12.26
N MET A 190 -7.17 38.88 -10.95
CA MET A 190 -6.44 37.98 -10.04
C MET A 190 -7.38 37.35 -9.04
N LYS A 191 -7.17 36.06 -8.78
CA LYS A 191 -7.92 35.32 -7.75
C LYS A 191 -6.98 34.62 -6.78
N PRO A 192 -7.38 34.40 -5.53
CA PRO A 192 -6.62 33.54 -4.62
C PRO A 192 -6.65 32.10 -5.12
N LEU A 193 -5.48 31.41 -5.07
CA LEU A 193 -5.30 30.05 -5.55
C LEU A 193 -5.38 29.00 -4.43
N ASN A 194 -5.17 29.42 -3.18
CA ASN A 194 -5.16 28.50 -2.04
C ASN A 194 -5.60 29.19 -0.73
N ILE A 195 -6.11 28.40 0.16
CA ILE A 195 -6.30 28.79 1.56
C ILE A 195 -4.94 28.79 2.26
N ARG A 196 -4.70 29.80 3.07
CA ARG A 196 -3.50 29.92 3.91
C ARG A 196 -3.59 28.98 5.10
N LEU A 197 -2.61 28.08 5.27
CA LEU A 197 -2.55 27.10 6.35
C LEU A 197 -1.56 27.56 7.42
N THR A 198 -2.00 28.43 8.32
CA THR A 198 -1.15 28.97 9.40
C THR A 198 -0.89 28.00 10.53
N ASP A 199 -1.83 27.08 10.77
CA ASP A 199 -1.85 26.18 11.93
C ASP A 199 -1.21 24.83 11.62
N LEU A 200 -0.76 24.64 10.37
CA LEU A 200 -0.09 23.41 9.95
C LEU A 200 1.17 23.18 10.79
N LYS A 201 1.28 22.00 11.38
CA LYS A 201 2.36 21.61 12.29
C LYS A 201 3.01 20.29 11.87
N TRP A 202 4.10 19.93 12.53
CA TRP A 202 4.82 18.68 12.32
C TRP A 202 3.94 17.48 12.61
N GLN A 203 3.93 16.51 11.70
CA GLN A 203 3.47 15.16 11.98
C GLN A 203 4.50 14.48 12.87
N LEU A 204 4.08 13.89 13.97
CA LEU A 204 4.96 13.28 14.96
C LEU A 204 4.85 11.75 14.92
N VAL A 205 5.99 11.08 14.94
CA VAL A 205 6.07 9.62 15.09
C VAL A 205 6.85 9.31 16.35
N SER A 206 6.18 8.72 17.34
CA SER A 206 6.78 8.29 18.60
C SER A 206 6.88 6.77 18.60
N SER A 207 8.10 6.24 18.80
CA SER A 207 8.38 4.80 18.75
C SER A 207 9.00 4.31 20.03
N TYR A 208 8.51 3.18 20.53
CA TYR A 208 9.10 2.38 21.60
C TYR A 208 9.58 1.08 20.98
N ASN A 209 10.83 0.70 21.26
CA ASN A 209 11.40 -0.55 20.79
C ASN A 209 12.04 -1.28 21.97
N PHE A 210 11.94 -2.60 21.96
CA PHE A 210 12.57 -3.49 22.90
C PHE A 210 13.25 -4.62 22.13
N GLY A 211 14.58 -4.71 22.25
CA GLY A 211 15.39 -5.70 21.56
C GLY A 211 16.13 -6.62 22.53
N ILE A 212 16.29 -7.88 22.12
CA ILE A 212 17.12 -8.88 22.79
C ILE A 212 18.07 -9.47 21.74
N ASP A 213 19.37 -9.40 21.98
CA ASP A 213 20.39 -10.05 21.17
C ASP A 213 20.94 -11.27 21.91
N LEU A 214 20.93 -12.42 21.25
CA LEU A 214 21.43 -13.70 21.75
C LEU A 214 22.49 -14.23 20.82
N GLY A 215 23.64 -14.63 21.37
CA GLY A 215 24.70 -15.33 20.66
C GLY A 215 25.00 -16.65 21.32
N PHE A 216 25.06 -17.71 20.56
CA PHE A 216 25.37 -19.04 21.04
C PHE A 216 26.61 -19.61 20.36
N MET A 217 27.32 -20.53 21.03
CA MET A 217 28.44 -21.28 20.48
C MET A 217 29.53 -20.34 19.89
N ASP A 218 30.00 -19.38 20.66
CA ASP A 218 30.99 -18.38 20.24
C ASP A 218 30.57 -17.61 18.98
N GLY A 219 29.27 -17.22 18.89
CA GLY A 219 28.72 -16.44 17.79
C GLY A 219 28.44 -17.25 16.51
N ARG A 220 28.40 -18.56 16.58
CA ARG A 220 27.97 -19.38 15.45
C ARG A 220 26.47 -19.25 15.16
N LEU A 221 25.66 -19.05 16.20
CA LEU A 221 24.25 -18.76 16.08
C LEU A 221 23.96 -17.42 16.76
N ASN A 222 23.49 -16.44 15.99
CA ASN A 222 23.06 -15.15 16.49
C ASN A 222 21.56 -14.97 16.22
N LEU A 223 20.84 -14.64 17.27
CA LEU A 223 19.40 -14.37 17.22
C LEU A 223 19.17 -12.94 17.72
N THR A 224 18.34 -12.19 16.99
CA THR A 224 17.85 -10.89 17.44
C THR A 224 16.33 -10.95 17.44
N ILE A 225 15.73 -10.56 18.56
CA ILE A 225 14.28 -10.51 18.76
C ILE A 225 13.95 -9.06 19.07
N GLU A 226 13.07 -8.45 18.31
CA GLU A 226 12.64 -7.07 18.51
C GLU A 226 11.13 -6.97 18.55
N GLY A 227 10.61 -6.18 19.48
CA GLY A 227 9.21 -5.79 19.54
C GLY A 227 9.12 -4.27 19.50
N TYR A 228 8.16 -3.74 18.75
CA TYR A 228 8.00 -2.30 18.63
C TYR A 228 6.55 -1.86 18.63
N GLN A 229 6.34 -0.62 19.09
CA GLN A 229 5.11 0.12 18.92
C GLN A 229 5.45 1.53 18.46
N SER A 230 4.94 1.92 17.31
CA SER A 230 5.11 3.25 16.72
C SER A 230 3.75 3.92 16.57
N THR A 231 3.62 5.12 17.10
CA THR A 231 2.38 5.91 17.01
C THR A 231 2.65 7.18 16.23
N THR A 232 1.96 7.34 15.12
CA THR A 232 1.94 8.57 14.31
C THR A 232 0.76 9.42 14.75
N SER A 233 1.01 10.65 15.14
CA SER A 233 0.00 11.65 15.50
C SER A 233 0.12 12.88 14.61
N ASP A 234 -0.95 13.69 14.57
CA ASP A 234 -1.03 14.87 13.74
C ASP A 234 -0.68 14.57 12.27
N MET A 235 -1.22 13.48 11.72
CA MET A 235 -0.87 13.03 10.37
C MET A 235 -1.14 14.13 9.35
N LEU A 236 -0.16 14.37 8.47
CA LEU A 236 -0.27 15.30 7.36
C LEU A 236 -1.09 14.66 6.23
N MET A 237 -2.40 14.83 6.31
CA MET A 237 -3.31 14.30 5.30
C MET A 237 -3.51 15.31 4.18
N GLY A 238 -3.53 14.83 2.93
CA GLY A 238 -3.64 15.67 1.74
C GLY A 238 -5.05 15.75 1.18
N SER A 239 -5.31 16.89 0.55
CA SER A 239 -6.36 17.09 -0.46
C SER A 239 -7.76 16.62 -0.04
N PHE A 240 -8.39 17.28 0.91
CA PHE A 240 -9.79 17.02 1.22
C PHE A 240 -10.70 18.17 0.76
N ARG A 241 -11.93 17.83 0.37
CA ARG A 241 -12.91 18.78 -0.10
C ARG A 241 -13.42 19.62 1.07
N ILE A 242 -13.71 20.87 0.78
CA ILE A 242 -14.32 21.82 1.72
C ILE A 242 -15.58 22.40 1.10
N PRO A 243 -16.50 22.97 1.92
CA PRO A 243 -17.72 23.57 1.40
C PRO A 243 -17.43 24.65 0.36
N SER A 244 -18.18 24.62 -0.74
CA SER A 244 -17.98 25.51 -1.90
C SER A 244 -18.18 27.00 -1.57
N ASN A 245 -18.89 27.34 -0.51
CA ASN A 245 -19.08 28.72 -0.04
C ASN A 245 -17.78 29.39 0.46
N THR A 246 -16.70 28.61 0.69
CA THR A 246 -15.37 29.14 1.02
C THR A 246 -14.64 29.73 -0.19
N GLY A 247 -15.14 29.48 -1.41
CA GLY A 247 -14.49 29.87 -2.66
C GLY A 247 -13.36 28.95 -3.10
N PHE A 248 -13.09 27.86 -2.38
CA PHE A 248 -12.07 26.85 -2.70
C PHE A 248 -12.68 25.47 -2.75
N ALA A 249 -12.12 24.61 -3.60
CA ALA A 249 -12.59 23.24 -3.74
C ALA A 249 -11.96 22.28 -2.71
N THR A 250 -10.69 22.49 -2.37
CA THR A 250 -9.92 21.59 -1.52
C THR A 250 -8.92 22.34 -0.64
N VAL A 251 -8.57 21.73 0.48
CA VAL A 251 -7.41 22.09 1.31
C VAL A 251 -6.27 21.10 1.02
N PRO A 252 -5.06 21.59 0.67
CA PRO A 252 -3.97 20.72 0.26
C PRO A 252 -3.39 19.84 1.39
N TYR A 253 -3.39 20.33 2.64
CA TYR A 253 -2.93 19.60 3.82
C TYR A 253 -3.72 20.00 5.07
N HIS A 254 -3.87 19.02 5.96
CA HIS A 254 -4.42 19.23 7.30
C HIS A 254 -3.77 18.22 8.26
N ASN A 255 -3.46 18.66 9.48
CA ASN A 255 -3.02 17.75 10.53
C ASN A 255 -4.24 17.07 11.16
N ASN A 256 -4.40 15.79 10.92
CA ASN A 256 -5.50 15.05 11.49
C ASN A 256 -5.17 13.57 11.63
N GLY A 257 -5.79 12.96 12.61
CA GLY A 257 -5.74 11.53 12.78
C GLY A 257 -4.49 11.03 13.53
N LYS A 258 -4.62 9.79 13.98
CA LYS A 258 -3.61 9.07 14.72
C LYS A 258 -3.61 7.60 14.31
N MET A 259 -2.44 7.06 14.06
CA MET A 259 -2.26 5.69 13.61
C MET A 259 -1.20 5.00 14.46
N ARG A 260 -1.40 3.73 14.74
CA ARG A 260 -0.45 2.90 15.47
C ARG A 260 0.00 1.72 14.63
N ASN A 261 1.30 1.49 14.63
CA ASN A 261 1.92 0.28 14.12
C ASN A 261 2.52 -0.48 15.30
N THR A 262 2.17 -1.75 15.45
CA THR A 262 2.73 -2.64 16.47
C THR A 262 3.21 -3.90 15.77
N GLY A 263 4.41 -4.34 16.11
CA GLY A 263 4.98 -5.50 15.46
C GLY A 263 6.11 -6.13 16.25
N TRP A 264 6.57 -7.23 15.72
CA TRP A 264 7.77 -7.93 16.19
C TRP A 264 8.58 -8.40 15.00
N GLU A 265 9.88 -8.49 15.20
CA GLU A 265 10.85 -8.98 14.23
C GLU A 265 11.79 -9.99 14.89
N PHE A 266 12.15 -11.01 14.14
CA PHE A 266 13.05 -12.07 14.57
C PHE A 266 14.08 -12.32 13.47
N HIS A 267 15.37 -12.20 13.82
CA HIS A 267 16.47 -12.40 12.90
C HIS A 267 17.35 -13.55 13.38
N ILE A 268 17.71 -14.43 12.46
CA ILE A 268 18.65 -15.54 12.66
C ILE A 268 19.80 -15.35 11.71
N ASN A 269 21.01 -15.33 12.24
CA ASN A 269 22.22 -15.37 11.45
C ASN A 269 23.14 -16.44 11.99
N THR A 270 23.66 -17.29 11.11
CA THR A 270 24.60 -18.32 11.49
C THR A 270 25.95 -18.09 10.81
N ASN A 271 27.02 -18.49 11.49
CA ASN A 271 28.37 -18.48 10.97
C ASN A 271 28.97 -19.87 11.15
N ARG A 272 29.10 -20.60 10.06
CA ARG A 272 29.56 -22.00 10.04
C ARG A 272 28.81 -22.88 11.05
N MET A 273 27.49 -22.77 11.02
CA MET A 273 26.61 -23.49 11.94
C MET A 273 26.88 -25.00 11.90
N ILE A 274 27.01 -25.52 10.70
CA ILE A 274 27.41 -26.89 10.45
C ILE A 274 28.77 -26.90 9.75
N LYS A 275 29.75 -27.65 10.31
CA LYS A 275 31.04 -27.87 9.70
C LYS A 275 31.39 -29.33 9.82
N ALA A 276 31.52 -30.03 8.67
CA ALA A 276 31.87 -31.43 8.58
C ALA A 276 32.91 -31.64 7.45
N GLY A 277 34.16 -31.71 7.83
CA GLY A 277 35.27 -31.82 6.87
C GLY A 277 35.32 -30.62 5.92
N LYS A 278 35.11 -30.87 4.61
CA LYS A 278 35.08 -29.85 3.56
C LYS A 278 33.71 -29.14 3.43
N PHE A 279 32.68 -29.63 4.12
CA PHE A 279 31.35 -29.10 4.05
C PHE A 279 31.14 -28.06 5.15
N SER A 280 30.52 -26.91 4.81
CA SER A 280 29.98 -25.97 5.79
C SER A 280 28.66 -25.37 5.27
N MET A 281 27.77 -25.06 6.22
CA MET A 281 26.48 -24.49 5.94
C MET A 281 26.24 -23.30 6.84
N ASP A 282 25.74 -22.22 6.23
CA ASP A 282 25.26 -21.02 6.90
C ASP A 282 23.81 -20.76 6.51
N MET A 283 23.07 -20.17 7.42
CA MET A 283 21.68 -19.76 7.24
C MET A 283 21.50 -18.33 7.71
N ASN A 284 20.74 -17.56 6.98
CA ASN A 284 20.13 -16.33 7.43
C ASN A 284 18.61 -16.46 7.34
N ALA A 285 17.88 -15.90 8.30
CA ALA A 285 16.43 -15.85 8.23
C ALA A 285 15.93 -14.61 8.98
N ASN A 286 14.87 -14.03 8.47
CA ASN A 286 14.12 -12.96 9.13
C ASN A 286 12.63 -13.22 9.02
N PHE A 287 11.92 -12.96 10.11
CA PHE A 287 10.48 -13.09 10.26
C PHE A 287 9.98 -11.79 10.87
N GLY A 288 8.87 -11.26 10.38
CA GLY A 288 8.31 -10.05 10.93
C GLY A 288 6.80 -10.00 10.77
N ASN A 289 6.17 -9.36 11.72
CA ASN A 289 4.76 -9.03 11.71
C ASN A 289 4.61 -7.53 11.92
N ASN A 290 3.65 -6.93 11.24
CA ASN A 290 3.23 -5.56 11.48
C ASN A 290 1.72 -5.47 11.47
N ARG A 291 1.14 -4.97 12.56
CA ARG A 291 -0.27 -4.62 12.64
C ARG A 291 -0.41 -3.11 12.63
N ASN A 292 -1.06 -2.60 11.62
CA ASN A 292 -1.43 -1.21 11.47
C ASN A 292 -2.86 -0.98 11.97
N GLU A 293 -3.12 0.11 12.67
CA GLU A 293 -4.43 0.45 13.22
C GLU A 293 -4.63 1.96 13.23
N ILE A 294 -5.76 2.42 12.69
CA ILE A 294 -6.18 3.81 12.74
C ILE A 294 -6.90 4.03 14.07
N LEU A 295 -6.33 4.87 14.94
CA LEU A 295 -6.87 5.11 16.28
C LEU A 295 -7.87 6.26 16.31
N GLU A 296 -7.56 7.34 15.60
CA GLU A 296 -8.34 8.57 15.59
C GLU A 296 -8.34 9.16 14.18
N MET A 297 -9.46 9.69 13.76
CA MET A 297 -9.61 10.45 12.53
C MET A 297 -10.89 11.29 12.63
N ASP A 298 -10.86 12.51 12.12
CA ASP A 298 -12.00 13.41 12.08
C ASP A 298 -13.13 12.81 11.25
N GLU A 299 -14.37 12.94 11.73
CA GLU A 299 -15.55 12.36 11.08
C GLU A 299 -15.74 12.89 9.67
N TYR A 300 -15.52 14.19 9.47
CA TYR A 300 -15.62 14.80 8.15
C TYR A 300 -14.60 14.20 7.16
N ILE A 301 -13.37 13.90 7.62
CA ILE A 301 -12.36 13.25 6.79
C ILE A 301 -12.78 11.80 6.48
N LEU A 302 -13.27 11.07 7.48
CA LEU A 302 -13.81 9.72 7.28
C LEU A 302 -14.96 9.71 6.27
N GLU A 303 -15.89 10.66 6.35
CA GLU A 303 -16.99 10.79 5.39
C GLU A 303 -16.50 11.11 3.97
N ASN A 304 -15.53 12.01 3.82
CA ASN A 304 -14.94 12.34 2.53
C ASN A 304 -14.15 11.18 1.91
N LYS A 305 -13.43 10.41 2.75
CA LYS A 305 -12.68 9.23 2.32
C LYS A 305 -13.60 8.06 1.99
N ASN A 306 -14.67 7.92 2.74
CA ASN A 306 -15.66 6.85 2.64
C ASN A 306 -16.89 7.31 1.85
N SER A 307 -16.71 7.96 0.73
CA SER A 307 -17.80 8.45 -0.10
C SER A 307 -19.00 7.50 -0.05
N LYS A 308 -20.15 8.00 0.41
CA LYS A 308 -21.42 7.24 0.49
C LYS A 308 -21.85 6.64 -0.85
N TYR A 309 -21.29 7.17 -1.93
CA TYR A 309 -21.66 6.87 -3.31
C TYR A 309 -20.50 6.26 -4.11
N GLY A 310 -19.48 5.71 -3.43
CA GLY A 310 -18.22 5.31 -4.08
C GLY A 310 -18.18 3.90 -4.62
N TYR A 311 -19.25 3.09 -4.46
CA TYR A 311 -19.23 1.73 -5.00
C TYR A 311 -19.86 1.72 -6.39
N LYS A 312 -19.01 1.62 -7.38
CA LYS A 312 -19.40 1.39 -8.76
C LYS A 312 -19.04 -0.03 -9.16
N ASN A 313 -19.76 -0.51 -10.13
CA ASN A 313 -19.49 -1.80 -10.72
C ASN A 313 -18.06 -1.85 -11.27
N GLY A 314 -17.29 -2.86 -10.87
CA GLY A 314 -15.88 -3.02 -11.26
C GLY A 314 -14.89 -2.04 -10.64
N GLU A 315 -15.31 -1.11 -9.81
CA GLU A 315 -14.41 -0.19 -9.09
C GLU A 315 -14.07 -0.68 -7.69
N THR A 316 -12.85 -0.40 -7.27
CA THR A 316 -12.38 -0.76 -5.93
C THR A 316 -12.83 0.27 -4.91
N LEU A 317 -13.41 -0.21 -3.81
CA LEU A 317 -13.82 0.64 -2.71
C LEU A 317 -12.59 1.09 -1.90
N ARG A 318 -12.42 2.40 -1.82
CA ARG A 318 -11.53 3.01 -0.83
C ARG A 318 -12.34 3.28 0.42
N ARG A 319 -12.00 2.64 1.51
CA ARG A 319 -12.67 2.82 2.78
C ARG A 319 -11.68 2.85 3.93
N VAL A 320 -11.80 3.87 4.75
CA VAL A 320 -11.01 4.05 5.97
C VAL A 320 -11.96 3.94 7.15
N GLN A 321 -11.66 3.06 8.08
CA GLN A 321 -12.45 2.89 9.31
C GLN A 321 -11.53 2.86 10.52
N LEU A 322 -12.01 3.40 11.63
CA LEU A 322 -11.31 3.32 12.91
C LEU A 322 -11.10 1.85 13.30
N HIS A 323 -9.98 1.57 13.95
CA HIS A 323 -9.54 0.25 14.39
C HIS A 323 -9.23 -0.75 13.28
N ASN A 324 -9.31 -0.34 12.02
CA ASN A 324 -8.88 -1.13 10.87
C ASN A 324 -7.58 -0.58 10.26
N PRO A 325 -6.81 -1.42 9.55
CA PRO A 325 -5.58 -0.96 8.91
C PRO A 325 -5.84 -0.14 7.64
N PHE A 326 -4.88 0.69 7.27
CA PHE A 326 -4.77 1.14 5.88
C PHE A 326 -4.52 -0.06 4.96
N GLY A 327 -5.05 -0.01 3.74
CA GLY A 327 -5.01 -1.15 2.83
C GLY A 327 -6.01 -2.26 3.17
N ALA A 328 -6.99 -1.96 4.04
CA ALA A 328 -8.14 -2.82 4.28
C ALA A 328 -9.01 -2.93 3.02
N ILE A 329 -9.49 -4.13 2.76
CA ILE A 329 -10.37 -4.43 1.62
C ILE A 329 -11.79 -4.49 2.12
N TYR A 330 -12.67 -3.72 1.48
CA TYR A 330 -14.10 -3.70 1.73
C TYR A 330 -14.86 -4.04 0.47
N GLY A 331 -15.99 -4.69 0.61
CA GLY A 331 -16.87 -5.06 -0.49
C GLY A 331 -18.02 -5.91 0.00
N PHE A 332 -18.72 -6.49 -0.95
CA PHE A 332 -19.86 -7.34 -0.69
C PHE A 332 -19.45 -8.80 -0.46
N LYS A 333 -20.24 -9.55 0.27
CA LYS A 333 -20.09 -11.00 0.36
C LYS A 333 -20.86 -11.66 -0.76
N TYR A 334 -20.17 -12.44 -1.58
CA TYR A 334 -20.74 -13.17 -2.70
C TYR A 334 -21.26 -14.53 -2.25
N LYS A 335 -22.52 -14.84 -2.59
CA LYS A 335 -23.21 -16.09 -2.20
C LYS A 335 -23.48 -17.03 -3.39
N GLY A 336 -23.13 -16.63 -4.60
CA GLY A 336 -23.40 -17.41 -5.81
C GLY A 336 -24.26 -16.66 -6.83
N VAL A 337 -25.10 -17.38 -7.54
CA VAL A 337 -25.94 -16.85 -8.62
C VAL A 337 -27.39 -17.25 -8.38
N TYR A 338 -28.33 -16.33 -8.60
CA TYR A 338 -29.75 -16.64 -8.56
C TYR A 338 -30.11 -17.64 -9.67
N GLN A 339 -30.60 -18.81 -9.27
CA GLN A 339 -30.94 -19.90 -10.21
C GLN A 339 -32.25 -19.63 -10.97
N TYR A 340 -33.21 -18.99 -10.31
CA TYR A 340 -34.55 -18.73 -10.85
C TYR A 340 -34.84 -17.24 -10.93
N ASN A 341 -35.76 -16.85 -11.83
CA ASN A 341 -36.20 -15.47 -11.98
C ASN A 341 -37.15 -15.06 -10.85
N TYR A 342 -37.19 -13.76 -10.57
CA TYR A 342 -38.17 -13.18 -9.67
C TYR A 342 -39.62 -13.53 -10.06
N LEU A 343 -39.94 -13.43 -11.37
CA LEU A 343 -41.29 -13.69 -11.88
C LEU A 343 -41.75 -15.13 -11.63
N THR A 344 -40.85 -16.09 -11.67
CA THR A 344 -41.15 -17.50 -11.39
C THR A 344 -41.69 -17.67 -9.98
N ILE A 345 -41.04 -17.03 -8.98
CA ILE A 345 -41.49 -17.08 -7.59
C ILE A 345 -42.76 -16.26 -7.39
N LYS A 346 -42.80 -15.05 -7.96
CA LYS A 346 -43.97 -14.19 -7.86
C LYS A 346 -45.23 -14.87 -8.39
N ASN A 347 -45.15 -15.46 -9.59
CA ASN A 347 -46.32 -16.13 -10.22
C ASN A 347 -46.76 -17.33 -9.39
N HIS A 348 -45.83 -18.15 -8.90
CA HIS A 348 -46.17 -19.30 -8.07
C HIS A 348 -46.85 -18.87 -6.75
N VAL A 349 -46.33 -17.85 -6.07
CA VAL A 349 -47.00 -17.32 -4.87
C VAL A 349 -48.38 -16.74 -5.19
N GLN A 350 -48.55 -16.10 -6.35
CA GLN A 350 -49.82 -15.58 -6.77
C GLN A 350 -50.85 -16.72 -7.04
N GLU A 351 -50.43 -17.80 -7.70
CA GLU A 351 -51.25 -19.01 -7.87
C GLU A 351 -51.66 -19.61 -6.51
N MET A 352 -50.76 -19.65 -5.53
CA MET A 352 -51.06 -20.07 -4.16
C MET A 352 -52.14 -19.19 -3.50
N VAL A 353 -52.00 -17.87 -3.64
CA VAL A 353 -52.95 -16.88 -3.09
C VAL A 353 -54.34 -17.05 -3.75
N GLU A 354 -54.37 -17.20 -5.05
CA GLU A 354 -55.61 -17.44 -5.82
C GLU A 354 -56.30 -18.79 -5.42
N ALA A 355 -55.47 -19.77 -5.04
CA ALA A 355 -55.94 -21.04 -4.47
C ALA A 355 -56.37 -20.96 -3.00
N GLY A 356 -56.29 -19.78 -2.35
CA GLY A 356 -56.70 -19.55 -0.98
C GLY A 356 -55.64 -19.85 0.08
N ALA A 357 -54.35 -19.97 -0.30
CA ALA A 357 -53.27 -20.21 0.64
C ALA A 357 -53.07 -19.03 1.62
N THR A 358 -52.79 -19.35 2.85
CA THR A 358 -52.48 -18.38 3.89
C THR A 358 -50.99 -17.91 3.80
N LYS A 359 -50.65 -16.86 4.54
CA LYS A 359 -49.22 -16.44 4.65
C LYS A 359 -48.34 -17.57 5.17
N ASP A 360 -48.82 -18.36 6.13
CA ASP A 360 -48.07 -19.46 6.72
C ASP A 360 -47.82 -20.60 5.71
N ASP A 361 -48.77 -20.85 4.83
CA ASP A 361 -48.60 -21.81 3.74
C ASP A 361 -47.54 -21.35 2.74
N ILE A 362 -47.52 -20.05 2.39
CA ILE A 362 -46.49 -19.45 1.54
C ILE A 362 -45.12 -19.56 2.18
N GLN A 363 -44.99 -19.24 3.49
CA GLN A 363 -43.70 -19.34 4.20
C GLN A 363 -43.23 -20.78 4.34
N THR A 364 -44.14 -21.72 4.52
CA THR A 364 -43.81 -23.17 4.59
C THR A 364 -43.29 -23.67 3.25
N TRP A 365 -44.00 -23.35 2.17
CA TRP A 365 -43.54 -23.65 0.81
C TRP A 365 -42.17 -23.03 0.52
N TRP A 366 -41.95 -21.75 0.88
CA TRP A 366 -40.68 -21.07 0.65
C TRP A 366 -39.52 -21.77 1.37
N ARG A 367 -39.72 -22.14 2.62
CA ARG A 367 -38.69 -22.83 3.41
C ARG A 367 -38.30 -24.18 2.79
N GLU A 368 -39.27 -24.94 2.29
CA GLU A 368 -39.02 -26.20 1.60
C GLU A 368 -38.30 -25.97 0.25
N TRP A 369 -38.78 -24.99 -0.53
CA TRP A 369 -38.24 -24.69 -1.85
C TRP A 369 -36.80 -24.17 -1.74
N SER A 370 -36.52 -23.20 -0.89
CA SER A 370 -35.17 -22.64 -0.68
C SER A 370 -34.25 -23.62 0.07
N GLY A 371 -34.80 -24.40 0.99
CA GLY A 371 -34.07 -25.47 1.71
C GLY A 371 -33.57 -26.59 0.79
N SER A 372 -34.13 -26.72 -0.41
CA SER A 372 -33.58 -27.61 -1.44
C SER A 372 -32.36 -27.04 -2.21
N GLY A 373 -31.80 -25.90 -1.75
CA GLY A 373 -30.62 -25.24 -2.34
C GLY A 373 -30.95 -24.37 -3.56
N LYS A 374 -32.21 -24.06 -3.80
CA LYS A 374 -32.66 -23.17 -4.86
C LYS A 374 -32.60 -21.71 -4.42
N THR A 375 -32.33 -20.81 -5.37
CA THR A 375 -32.21 -19.38 -5.10
C THR A 375 -32.96 -18.54 -6.12
N ALA A 376 -33.60 -17.46 -5.65
CA ALA A 376 -34.29 -16.48 -6.47
C ALA A 376 -34.12 -15.07 -5.87
N PRO A 377 -34.23 -14.00 -6.67
CA PRO A 377 -34.01 -12.63 -6.23
C PRO A 377 -35.22 -12.04 -5.47
N VAL A 378 -35.53 -12.63 -4.35
CA VAL A 378 -36.58 -12.19 -3.41
C VAL A 378 -35.96 -11.83 -2.07
N ALA A 379 -36.48 -10.82 -1.40
CA ALA A 379 -36.01 -10.39 -0.11
C ALA A 379 -36.46 -11.38 0.99
N VAL A 380 -35.52 -11.73 1.87
CA VAL A 380 -35.70 -12.69 2.95
C VAL A 380 -35.33 -12.02 4.26
N GLY A 381 -36.22 -12.10 5.24
CA GLY A 381 -35.97 -11.57 6.58
C GLY A 381 -34.91 -12.37 7.35
N ALA A 382 -34.47 -11.82 8.48
CA ALA A 382 -33.51 -12.48 9.37
C ALA A 382 -34.00 -13.83 9.92
N ASP A 383 -35.31 -14.05 9.91
CA ASP A 383 -35.98 -15.31 10.28
C ASP A 383 -36.01 -16.37 9.16
N GLY A 384 -35.47 -16.04 7.98
CA GLY A 384 -35.46 -16.90 6.81
C GLY A 384 -36.79 -16.92 6.01
N ASN A 385 -37.77 -16.09 6.38
CA ASN A 385 -39.05 -16.01 5.74
C ASN A 385 -39.04 -14.98 4.60
N LEU A 386 -39.92 -15.18 3.58
CA LEU A 386 -40.13 -14.19 2.53
C LEU A 386 -40.68 -12.88 3.11
N ILE A 387 -40.11 -11.76 2.69
CA ILE A 387 -40.73 -10.46 2.91
C ILE A 387 -41.83 -10.29 1.88
N LEU A 388 -43.09 -10.21 2.35
CA LEU A 388 -44.27 -10.05 1.53
C LEU A 388 -44.79 -8.61 1.61
N GLU A 389 -45.06 -8.01 0.45
CA GLU A 389 -45.69 -6.69 0.31
C GLU A 389 -47.18 -6.84 0.06
N GLY A 390 -47.92 -5.78 -0.17
CA GLY A 390 -49.38 -5.78 -0.36
C GLY A 390 -49.87 -6.95 -1.24
N ASN A 391 -50.98 -7.56 -0.86
CA ASN A 391 -51.55 -8.75 -1.50
C ASN A 391 -50.63 -9.99 -1.52
N ASN A 392 -49.79 -10.13 -0.51
CA ASN A 392 -48.82 -11.25 -0.37
C ASN A 392 -47.83 -11.39 -1.55
N VAL A 393 -47.46 -10.31 -2.17
CA VAL A 393 -46.45 -10.32 -3.25
C VAL A 393 -45.05 -10.41 -2.65
N PRO A 394 -44.20 -11.35 -3.04
CA PRO A 394 -42.82 -11.39 -2.59
C PRO A 394 -42.06 -10.11 -2.96
N LYS A 395 -41.39 -9.49 -1.97
CA LYS A 395 -40.56 -8.33 -2.22
C LYS A 395 -39.36 -8.72 -3.06
N ARG A 396 -39.10 -7.99 -4.13
CA ARG A 396 -37.96 -8.24 -5.02
C ARG A 396 -36.69 -7.69 -4.42
N MET A 397 -35.56 -8.41 -4.53
CA MET A 397 -34.24 -7.88 -4.26
C MET A 397 -33.89 -6.78 -5.24
N MET A 398 -33.43 -5.64 -4.73
CA MET A 398 -33.11 -4.44 -5.50
C MET A 398 -31.65 -4.06 -5.31
N TYR A 399 -31.08 -3.39 -6.31
CA TYR A 399 -29.77 -2.77 -6.22
C TYR A 399 -29.92 -1.26 -6.12
N ASP A 400 -29.33 -0.62 -5.09
CA ASP A 400 -29.37 0.83 -4.94
C ASP A 400 -28.35 1.50 -5.86
N TYR A 401 -28.84 2.02 -6.97
CA TYR A 401 -28.05 2.62 -8.04
C TYR A 401 -27.70 4.11 -7.81
N ARG A 402 -28.06 4.72 -6.69
CA ARG A 402 -27.84 6.16 -6.43
C ARG A 402 -26.37 6.59 -6.38
N SER A 403 -25.44 5.70 -6.65
CA SER A 403 -24.00 5.93 -6.47
C SER A 403 -23.29 6.69 -7.59
N ASP A 404 -23.93 6.95 -8.73
CA ASP A 404 -23.18 7.43 -9.91
C ASP A 404 -23.32 8.91 -10.25
N ASN A 405 -24.08 9.68 -9.47
CA ASN A 405 -24.26 11.13 -9.69
C ASN A 405 -24.77 11.51 -11.09
N THR A 406 -25.30 10.55 -11.87
CA THR A 406 -25.71 10.74 -13.27
C THR A 406 -27.17 11.16 -13.43
N GLY A 407 -27.85 11.48 -12.33
CA GLY A 407 -29.19 12.06 -12.35
C GLY A 407 -30.28 11.13 -12.91
N HIS A 408 -30.06 9.83 -12.88
CA HIS A 408 -31.11 8.88 -13.20
C HIS A 408 -32.08 8.74 -12.04
N ASP A 409 -33.12 9.54 -12.05
CA ASP A 409 -34.32 9.39 -11.20
C ASP A 409 -35.14 8.16 -11.64
N GLY A 410 -34.48 7.10 -12.03
CA GLY A 410 -35.10 5.86 -12.52
C GLY A 410 -35.24 4.82 -11.42
N ALA A 411 -36.28 3.99 -11.55
CA ALA A 411 -36.51 2.87 -10.65
C ALA A 411 -35.25 2.00 -10.47
N PHE A 412 -34.96 1.62 -9.24
CA PHE A 412 -33.87 0.70 -8.92
C PHE A 412 -33.98 -0.58 -9.74
N PRO A 413 -32.90 -1.03 -10.39
CA PRO A 413 -32.95 -2.31 -11.10
C PRO A 413 -33.07 -3.44 -10.08
N GLY A 414 -34.10 -4.25 -10.23
CA GLY A 414 -34.25 -5.48 -9.46
C GLY A 414 -33.36 -6.58 -10.03
N PHE A 415 -32.83 -7.41 -9.18
CA PHE A 415 -32.08 -8.59 -9.57
C PHE A 415 -33.01 -9.59 -10.31
N ASN A 416 -32.40 -10.38 -11.20
CA ASN A 416 -33.06 -11.44 -11.95
C ASN A 416 -32.31 -12.77 -11.81
N GLY A 417 -32.88 -13.85 -12.32
CA GLY A 417 -32.17 -15.11 -12.47
C GLY A 417 -30.89 -14.92 -13.26
N GLY A 418 -29.84 -15.57 -12.84
CA GLY A 418 -28.49 -15.43 -13.37
C GLY A 418 -27.67 -14.27 -12.84
N ASP A 419 -28.25 -13.39 -12.03
CA ASP A 419 -27.48 -12.31 -11.39
C ASP A 419 -26.74 -12.80 -10.15
N ALA A 420 -25.68 -12.09 -9.81
CA ALA A 420 -24.89 -12.34 -8.62
C ALA A 420 -25.72 -12.15 -7.34
N ILE A 421 -25.58 -13.06 -6.39
CA ILE A 421 -26.17 -12.94 -5.05
C ILE A 421 -25.15 -12.28 -4.14
N TYR A 422 -25.51 -11.16 -3.56
CA TYR A 422 -24.77 -10.52 -2.48
C TYR A 422 -25.54 -10.65 -1.16
N ASP A 423 -24.82 -10.71 -0.07
CA ASP A 423 -25.39 -10.82 1.28
C ASP A 423 -26.08 -9.50 1.65
N ASP A 424 -27.38 -9.55 1.88
CA ASP A 424 -28.19 -8.47 2.43
C ASP A 424 -28.08 -8.53 3.95
N LEU A 425 -27.12 -7.75 4.52
CA LEU A 425 -26.75 -7.85 5.93
C LEU A 425 -27.80 -7.26 6.86
N ASN A 426 -28.56 -6.30 6.42
CA ASN A 426 -29.62 -5.66 7.21
C ASN A 426 -31.01 -6.20 6.89
N HIS A 427 -31.13 -7.12 5.92
CA HIS A 427 -32.39 -7.75 5.49
C HIS A 427 -33.47 -6.75 5.04
N ASP A 428 -33.05 -5.65 4.40
CA ASP A 428 -33.98 -4.63 3.91
C ASP A 428 -34.45 -4.90 2.46
N GLY A 429 -33.89 -5.92 1.79
CA GLY A 429 -34.19 -6.30 0.42
C GLY A 429 -33.52 -5.40 -0.61
N GLN A 430 -32.49 -4.66 -0.22
CA GLN A 430 -31.71 -3.81 -1.12
C GLN A 430 -30.23 -4.08 -0.91
N ILE A 431 -29.46 -4.22 -1.95
CA ILE A 431 -28.00 -4.27 -1.90
C ILE A 431 -27.46 -2.84 -2.05
N ASN A 432 -26.85 -2.32 -0.99
CA ASN A 432 -26.40 -0.94 -0.92
C ASN A 432 -25.14 -0.78 -0.03
N ALA A 433 -24.83 0.45 0.39
CA ALA A 433 -23.64 0.74 1.20
C ALA A 433 -23.66 0.08 2.60
N LEU A 434 -24.84 -0.31 3.12
CA LEU A 434 -24.99 -0.94 4.44
C LEU A 434 -24.55 -2.41 4.42
N ASP A 435 -24.51 -3.03 3.22
CA ASP A 435 -24.09 -4.42 3.04
C ASP A 435 -22.60 -4.58 2.79
N ILE A 436 -21.86 -3.47 2.77
CA ILE A 436 -20.41 -3.49 2.59
C ILE A 436 -19.73 -3.91 3.89
N THR A 437 -18.93 -4.95 3.82
CA THR A 437 -18.21 -5.51 4.96
C THR A 437 -16.69 -5.57 4.72
N TYR A 438 -15.94 -5.79 5.81
CA TYR A 438 -14.50 -6.02 5.74
C TYR A 438 -14.19 -7.42 5.19
N LEU A 439 -13.46 -7.46 4.08
CA LEU A 439 -13.09 -8.71 3.37
C LEU A 439 -11.67 -9.17 3.65
N GLY A 440 -10.86 -8.34 4.30
CA GLY A 440 -9.49 -8.65 4.63
C GLY A 440 -8.55 -7.45 4.50
N SER A 441 -7.26 -7.70 4.62
CA SER A 441 -6.23 -6.67 4.51
C SER A 441 -5.15 -7.08 3.51
N SER A 442 -4.61 -6.11 2.79
CA SER A 442 -3.44 -6.27 1.94
C SER A 442 -2.14 -6.38 2.74
N LEU A 443 -2.16 -5.99 4.03
CA LEU A 443 -1.02 -6.18 4.93
C LEU A 443 -0.84 -7.67 5.26
N PRO A 444 0.37 -8.22 5.09
CA PRO A 444 0.66 -9.60 5.47
C PRO A 444 0.65 -9.77 6.99
N LYS A 445 0.20 -10.92 7.46
CA LYS A 445 0.30 -11.34 8.86
C LYS A 445 1.72 -11.75 9.22
N LEU A 446 2.48 -12.27 8.25
CA LEU A 446 3.87 -12.65 8.39
C LEU A 446 4.60 -12.36 7.08
N THR A 447 5.77 -11.74 7.18
CA THR A 447 6.64 -11.45 6.04
C THR A 447 8.10 -11.71 6.42
N GLY A 448 8.91 -12.00 5.44
CA GLY A 448 10.34 -12.16 5.66
C GLY A 448 11.05 -12.85 4.53
N GLY A 449 12.20 -13.41 4.90
CA GLY A 449 13.02 -14.17 3.98
C GLY A 449 13.97 -15.10 4.71
N PHE A 450 14.51 -16.06 4.01
CA PHE A 450 15.58 -16.92 4.49
C PHE A 450 16.50 -17.31 3.35
N GLY A 451 17.74 -17.55 3.69
CA GLY A 451 18.77 -17.96 2.73
C GLY A 451 19.70 -18.99 3.31
N PHE A 452 20.27 -19.79 2.43
CA PHE A 452 21.28 -20.79 2.77
C PHE A 452 22.52 -20.57 1.93
N SER A 453 23.68 -20.76 2.55
CA SER A 453 24.97 -20.86 1.88
C SER A 453 25.60 -22.22 2.20
N PHE A 454 25.73 -23.06 1.20
CA PHE A 454 26.39 -24.36 1.28
C PHE A 454 27.76 -24.24 0.66
N ASN A 455 28.82 -24.56 1.40
CA ASN A 455 30.18 -24.59 0.90
C ASN A 455 30.68 -26.04 0.95
N TYR A 456 31.26 -26.52 -0.16
CA TYR A 456 31.89 -27.81 -0.25
C TYR A 456 33.18 -27.72 -1.08
N GLY A 457 34.33 -27.70 -0.41
CA GLY A 457 35.61 -27.51 -1.06
C GLY A 457 35.68 -26.18 -1.82
N GLN A 458 35.67 -26.24 -3.14
CA GLN A 458 35.75 -25.11 -4.07
C GLN A 458 34.37 -24.58 -4.52
N TRP A 459 33.31 -25.33 -4.21
CA TRP A 459 31.93 -25.01 -4.58
C TRP A 459 31.22 -24.23 -3.48
N ARG A 460 30.44 -23.23 -3.89
CA ARG A 460 29.52 -22.52 -3.02
C ARG A 460 28.18 -22.35 -3.70
N LEU A 461 27.12 -22.86 -3.09
CA LEU A 461 25.74 -22.62 -3.47
C LEU A 461 25.12 -21.65 -2.49
N SER A 462 24.61 -20.53 -2.99
CA SER A 462 23.87 -19.53 -2.21
C SER A 462 22.44 -19.44 -2.72
N THR A 463 21.48 -19.44 -1.81
CA THR A 463 20.05 -19.34 -2.13
C THR A 463 19.39 -18.29 -1.26
N GLN A 464 18.38 -17.61 -1.79
CA GLN A 464 17.57 -16.63 -1.05
C GLN A 464 16.11 -16.83 -1.39
N PHE A 465 15.29 -16.87 -0.35
CA PHE A 465 13.83 -16.98 -0.43
C PHE A 465 13.20 -15.75 0.22
N THR A 466 12.05 -15.33 -0.31
CA THR A 466 11.18 -14.32 0.28
C THR A 466 9.77 -14.86 0.38
N TYR A 467 9.04 -14.47 1.41
CA TYR A 467 7.67 -14.92 1.59
C TYR A 467 6.79 -13.82 2.18
N ARG A 468 5.51 -13.90 1.86
CA ARG A 468 4.41 -13.20 2.52
C ARG A 468 3.30 -14.19 2.82
N VAL A 469 2.65 -14.04 3.97
CA VAL A 469 1.57 -14.93 4.39
C VAL A 469 0.43 -14.13 4.97
N GLY A 470 -0.79 -14.43 4.54
CA GLY A 470 -2.03 -13.92 5.10
C GLY A 470 -2.47 -12.55 4.59
N ASN A 471 -1.83 -12.01 3.56
CA ASN A 471 -2.31 -10.83 2.83
C ASN A 471 -3.38 -11.21 1.80
N LYS A 472 -4.27 -10.25 1.51
CA LYS A 472 -5.30 -10.37 0.47
C LYS A 472 -5.01 -9.45 -0.70
N ILE A 473 -5.42 -9.88 -1.89
CA ILE A 473 -5.26 -9.15 -3.15
C ILE A 473 -6.62 -9.11 -3.85
N ILE A 474 -6.99 -7.95 -4.37
CA ILE A 474 -8.12 -7.82 -5.29
C ILE A 474 -7.64 -8.18 -6.68
N ASN A 475 -8.10 -9.31 -7.21
CA ASN A 475 -7.78 -9.75 -8.55
C ASN A 475 -8.70 -9.05 -9.57
N LYS A 476 -8.35 -7.80 -9.91
CA LYS A 476 -9.11 -7.01 -10.89
C LYS A 476 -8.92 -7.52 -12.32
N ALA A 477 -7.80 -8.16 -12.61
CA ALA A 477 -7.57 -8.83 -13.88
C ALA A 477 -8.62 -9.92 -14.14
N ARG A 478 -8.88 -10.77 -13.13
CA ARG A 478 -9.93 -11.79 -13.18
C ARG A 478 -11.32 -11.16 -13.25
N LEU A 479 -11.60 -10.11 -12.46
CA LEU A 479 -12.86 -9.39 -12.52
C LEU A 479 -13.16 -8.91 -13.94
N ASN A 480 -12.18 -8.24 -14.57
CA ASN A 480 -12.34 -7.74 -15.93
C ASN A 480 -12.53 -8.88 -16.95
N ALA A 481 -11.79 -9.98 -16.81
CA ALA A 481 -11.90 -11.15 -17.71
C ALA A 481 -13.20 -11.96 -17.53
N GLU A 482 -13.90 -11.81 -16.40
CA GLU A 482 -15.18 -12.45 -16.10
C GLU A 482 -16.39 -11.49 -16.17
N ALA A 483 -16.17 -10.22 -16.50
CA ALA A 483 -17.22 -9.18 -16.44
C ALA A 483 -18.35 -9.37 -17.47
N MET A 484 -18.05 -9.85 -18.67
CA MET A 484 -19.01 -10.06 -19.77
C MET A 484 -19.90 -8.84 -20.06
N THR A 485 -19.32 -7.63 -19.98
CA THR A 485 -20.04 -6.35 -20.14
C THR A 485 -19.82 -5.68 -21.48
N GLY A 486 -18.84 -6.13 -22.24
CA GLY A 486 -18.38 -5.52 -23.49
C GLY A 486 -17.80 -6.57 -24.46
N ASN A 487 -16.96 -6.09 -25.37
CA ASN A 487 -16.32 -6.88 -26.41
C ASN A 487 -14.87 -7.28 -26.06
N ASP A 488 -14.46 -7.11 -24.80
CA ASP A 488 -13.11 -7.44 -24.35
C ASP A 488 -12.88 -8.95 -24.29
N ASN A 489 -11.60 -9.35 -24.32
CA ASN A 489 -11.23 -10.74 -24.17
C ASN A 489 -11.67 -11.28 -22.80
N GLN A 490 -12.20 -12.49 -22.80
CA GLN A 490 -12.77 -13.13 -21.62
C GLN A 490 -11.97 -14.37 -21.21
N SER A 491 -12.08 -14.71 -19.92
CA SER A 491 -11.52 -15.97 -19.43
C SER A 491 -12.37 -17.17 -19.85
N GLN A 492 -11.77 -18.35 -19.88
CA GLN A 492 -12.49 -19.60 -20.17
C GLN A 492 -13.61 -19.88 -19.15
N ALA A 493 -13.53 -19.33 -17.94
CA ALA A 493 -14.54 -19.51 -16.90
C ALA A 493 -15.94 -19.04 -17.32
N VAL A 494 -16.04 -18.03 -18.20
CA VAL A 494 -17.32 -17.51 -18.67
C VAL A 494 -18.14 -18.51 -19.51
N ASN A 495 -17.51 -19.59 -19.98
CA ASN A 495 -18.24 -20.67 -20.66
C ASN A 495 -19.21 -21.40 -19.72
N TYR A 496 -18.95 -21.35 -18.42
CA TYR A 496 -19.77 -21.96 -17.38
C TYR A 496 -20.76 -20.97 -16.73
N ARG A 497 -21.00 -19.82 -17.37
CA ARG A 497 -21.98 -18.83 -16.88
C ARG A 497 -23.40 -19.38 -16.84
N TRP A 498 -24.22 -18.81 -16.01
CA TRP A 498 -25.64 -19.05 -15.98
C TRP A 498 -26.29 -18.70 -17.34
N ARG A 499 -27.17 -19.56 -17.87
CA ARG A 499 -27.84 -19.41 -19.17
C ARG A 499 -29.35 -19.54 -19.09
N GLN A 500 -29.85 -20.37 -18.19
CA GLN A 500 -31.28 -20.66 -18.02
C GLN A 500 -31.61 -20.97 -16.56
N GLU A 501 -32.89 -20.88 -16.22
CA GLU A 501 -33.39 -21.24 -14.90
C GLU A 501 -33.03 -22.67 -14.51
N GLY A 502 -32.64 -22.81 -13.24
CA GLY A 502 -32.14 -24.06 -12.67
C GLY A 502 -30.64 -24.29 -12.84
N ASP A 503 -29.93 -23.49 -13.63
CA ASP A 503 -28.48 -23.61 -13.74
C ASP A 503 -27.80 -23.30 -12.39
N VAL A 504 -26.95 -24.23 -11.93
CA VAL A 504 -26.12 -24.09 -10.70
C VAL A 504 -24.69 -23.74 -11.10
N THR A 505 -24.30 -22.50 -10.95
CA THR A 505 -23.00 -22.02 -11.37
C THR A 505 -22.53 -20.85 -10.51
N PRO A 506 -21.20 -20.69 -10.26
CA PRO A 506 -20.67 -19.50 -9.60
C PRO A 506 -20.43 -18.32 -10.56
N ILE A 507 -20.76 -18.44 -11.85
CA ILE A 507 -20.51 -17.39 -12.85
C ILE A 507 -21.86 -16.78 -13.27
N PRO A 508 -22.08 -15.47 -13.03
CA PRO A 508 -23.30 -14.79 -13.42
C PRO A 508 -23.57 -14.81 -14.92
N ARG A 509 -24.79 -14.45 -15.29
CA ARG A 509 -25.18 -14.25 -16.71
C ARG A 509 -24.38 -13.10 -17.34
N ALA A 510 -24.24 -13.13 -18.66
CA ALA A 510 -23.70 -12.02 -19.43
C ALA A 510 -24.69 -10.84 -19.46
N MET A 511 -24.17 -9.62 -19.23
CA MET A 511 -24.96 -8.38 -19.35
C MET A 511 -24.16 -7.36 -20.15
N TYR A 512 -24.61 -7.05 -21.37
CA TYR A 512 -24.01 -6.01 -22.18
C TYR A 512 -24.38 -4.61 -21.67
N GLY A 513 -23.40 -3.71 -21.61
CA GLY A 513 -23.59 -2.33 -21.12
C GLY A 513 -23.09 -2.15 -19.67
N GLY A 514 -21.92 -1.51 -19.54
CA GLY A 514 -21.14 -1.48 -18.29
C GLY A 514 -21.82 -0.84 -17.08
N ASN A 515 -22.70 0.13 -17.25
CA ASN A 515 -23.26 0.90 -16.13
C ASN A 515 -24.42 0.20 -15.40
N SER A 516 -25.02 -0.81 -16.00
CA SER A 516 -26.14 -1.56 -15.41
C SER A 516 -25.74 -2.92 -14.84
N ASN A 517 -24.47 -3.28 -14.92
CA ASN A 517 -23.99 -4.60 -14.54
C ASN A 517 -23.50 -4.64 -13.09
N TYR A 518 -24.40 -4.94 -12.17
CA TYR A 518 -24.09 -5.17 -10.76
C TYR A 518 -23.49 -6.57 -10.46
N ASN A 519 -23.21 -7.38 -11.49
CA ASN A 519 -22.61 -8.72 -11.34
C ASN A 519 -21.09 -8.66 -11.06
N THR A 520 -20.47 -7.51 -11.20
CA THR A 520 -19.02 -7.29 -10.99
C THR A 520 -18.70 -6.33 -9.84
N LEU A 521 -19.60 -6.21 -8.86
CA LEU A 521 -19.30 -5.48 -7.63
C LEU A 521 -18.11 -6.13 -6.92
N ILE A 522 -17.25 -5.29 -6.32
CA ILE A 522 -16.14 -5.80 -5.51
C ILE A 522 -16.69 -6.63 -4.36
N SER A 523 -16.30 -7.89 -4.36
CA SER A 523 -16.75 -8.88 -3.39
C SER A 523 -15.63 -9.89 -3.11
N ASP A 524 -15.84 -10.74 -2.12
CA ASP A 524 -14.92 -11.82 -1.79
C ASP A 524 -14.71 -12.83 -2.93
N ARG A 525 -15.56 -12.81 -3.96
CA ARG A 525 -15.34 -13.56 -5.21
C ARG A 525 -14.01 -13.19 -5.89
N PHE A 526 -13.60 -11.93 -5.80
CA PHE A 526 -12.40 -11.40 -6.46
C PHE A 526 -11.28 -11.07 -5.46
N VAL A 527 -11.48 -11.34 -4.17
CA VAL A 527 -10.48 -11.15 -3.12
C VAL A 527 -9.81 -12.48 -2.82
N GLU A 528 -8.58 -12.62 -3.26
CA GLU A 528 -7.83 -13.85 -3.20
C GLU A 528 -6.72 -13.83 -2.12
N ASP A 529 -6.23 -15.00 -1.78
CA ASP A 529 -5.07 -15.14 -0.90
C ASP A 529 -3.79 -14.79 -1.67
N GLY A 530 -3.12 -13.72 -1.25
CA GLY A 530 -1.87 -13.26 -1.82
C GLY A 530 -0.61 -13.90 -1.19
N SER A 531 -0.76 -14.94 -0.40
CA SER A 531 0.38 -15.62 0.23
C SER A 531 1.28 -16.28 -0.80
N TYR A 532 2.58 -16.16 -0.60
CA TYR A 532 3.56 -16.80 -1.47
C TYR A 532 4.88 -17.12 -0.77
N LEU A 533 5.60 -18.08 -1.35
CA LEU A 533 7.01 -18.33 -1.14
C LEU A 533 7.73 -18.26 -2.49
N ARG A 534 8.68 -17.34 -2.62
CA ARG A 534 9.48 -17.12 -3.82
C ARG A 534 10.93 -17.45 -3.57
N MET A 535 11.53 -18.21 -4.44
CA MET A 535 12.99 -18.24 -4.54
C MET A 535 13.43 -17.01 -5.33
N SER A 536 14.03 -16.05 -4.65
CA SER A 536 14.41 -14.76 -5.26
C SER A 536 15.72 -14.89 -6.02
N TYR A 537 16.61 -15.78 -5.54
CA TYR A 537 17.95 -15.90 -6.06
C TYR A 537 18.56 -17.27 -5.74
N ALA A 538 19.29 -17.83 -6.70
CA ALA A 538 20.21 -18.95 -6.50
C ALA A 538 21.49 -18.74 -7.31
N GLN A 539 22.64 -18.97 -6.70
CA GLN A 539 23.94 -18.88 -7.36
C GLN A 539 24.83 -20.04 -6.97
N LEU A 540 25.37 -20.69 -7.95
CA LEU A 540 26.44 -21.65 -7.80
C LEU A 540 27.77 -21.01 -8.22
N ASN A 541 28.76 -21.03 -7.35
CA ASN A 541 30.08 -20.48 -7.57
C ASN A 541 31.14 -21.61 -7.45
N TYR A 542 32.09 -21.64 -8.36
CA TYR A 542 33.26 -22.48 -8.32
C TYR A 542 34.51 -21.63 -8.32
N SER A 543 35.37 -21.75 -7.28
CA SER A 543 36.59 -20.96 -7.13
C SER A 543 37.82 -21.86 -7.21
N ILE A 544 38.73 -21.57 -8.12
CA ILE A 544 39.98 -22.33 -8.27
C ILE A 544 40.98 -21.91 -7.20
N ASN A 545 41.65 -22.90 -6.58
CA ASN A 545 42.64 -22.62 -5.55
C ASN A 545 43.84 -21.83 -6.11
N LYS A 546 44.28 -20.82 -5.34
CA LYS A 546 45.45 -19.99 -5.69
C LYS A 546 46.69 -20.82 -6.10
N LYS A 547 46.96 -21.94 -5.44
CA LYS A 547 48.09 -22.83 -5.76
C LYS A 547 48.08 -23.32 -7.21
N ASN A 548 46.89 -23.46 -7.81
CA ASN A 548 46.74 -23.92 -9.20
C ASN A 548 46.79 -22.77 -10.22
N LEU A 549 46.89 -21.53 -9.75
CA LEU A 549 46.85 -20.31 -10.59
C LEU A 549 48.19 -19.59 -10.65
N THR A 550 49.15 -19.95 -9.79
CA THR A 550 50.46 -19.28 -9.69
C THR A 550 51.24 -19.29 -10.99
N TRP A 551 51.10 -20.34 -11.80
CA TRP A 551 51.80 -20.47 -13.07
C TRP A 551 51.30 -19.50 -14.16
N ILE A 552 50.07 -18.96 -14.02
CA ILE A 552 49.50 -17.97 -14.93
C ILE A 552 49.43 -16.56 -14.31
N GLY A 553 50.06 -16.36 -13.13
CA GLY A 553 50.13 -15.07 -12.47
C GLY A 553 48.79 -14.57 -11.88
N LEU A 554 47.80 -15.43 -11.71
CA LEU A 554 46.49 -15.05 -11.17
C LEU A 554 46.40 -15.32 -9.67
N ASN A 555 45.77 -14.39 -8.93
CA ASN A 555 45.47 -14.55 -7.51
C ASN A 555 44.16 -15.30 -7.29
N ARG A 556 43.19 -15.11 -8.16
CA ARG A 556 41.86 -15.76 -8.07
C ARG A 556 41.23 -15.91 -9.43
N LEU A 557 40.62 -17.07 -9.64
CA LEU A 557 39.74 -17.33 -10.79
C LEU A 557 38.51 -18.07 -10.29
N SER A 558 37.33 -17.50 -10.54
CA SER A 558 36.07 -18.12 -10.16
C SER A 558 35.04 -17.99 -11.26
N PHE A 559 34.22 -19.02 -11.40
CA PHE A 559 33.10 -19.09 -12.31
C PHE A 559 31.81 -19.09 -11.48
N TYR A 560 30.80 -18.38 -11.94
CA TYR A 560 29.48 -18.42 -11.30
C TYR A 560 28.36 -18.52 -12.31
N ALA A 561 27.32 -19.23 -11.91
CA ALA A 561 26.04 -19.27 -12.58
C ALA A 561 24.96 -18.84 -11.57
N SER A 562 24.12 -17.89 -11.94
CA SER A 562 23.03 -17.44 -11.08
C SER A 562 21.71 -17.39 -11.82
N VAL A 563 20.63 -17.56 -11.08
CA VAL A 563 19.26 -17.41 -11.54
C VAL A 563 18.48 -16.55 -10.56
N ASN A 564 17.78 -15.54 -11.07
CA ASN A 564 16.86 -14.71 -10.30
C ASN A 564 15.42 -15.14 -10.59
N ASN A 565 14.57 -15.14 -9.56
CA ASN A 565 13.17 -15.50 -9.60
C ASN A 565 12.88 -16.84 -10.31
N PRO A 566 13.59 -17.96 -9.99
CA PRO A 566 13.37 -19.22 -10.67
C PRO A 566 11.94 -19.76 -10.54
N PHE A 567 11.31 -19.58 -9.37
CA PHE A 567 9.92 -19.97 -9.14
C PHE A 567 9.26 -19.20 -8.00
N VAL A 568 7.94 -19.21 -8.00
CA VAL A 568 7.06 -18.77 -6.92
C VAL A 568 6.03 -19.85 -6.63
N LEU A 569 5.81 -20.15 -5.36
CA LEU A 569 4.77 -21.04 -4.87
C LEU A 569 3.67 -20.18 -4.26
N THR A 570 2.46 -20.27 -4.81
CA THR A 570 1.31 -19.48 -4.39
C THR A 570 0.01 -20.19 -4.75
N LYS A 571 -1.07 -19.82 -4.05
CA LYS A 571 -2.45 -20.18 -4.40
C LYS A 571 -3.18 -19.06 -5.15
N TYR A 572 -2.52 -17.93 -5.32
CA TYR A 572 -3.07 -16.80 -6.08
C TYR A 572 -3.28 -17.20 -7.55
N SER A 573 -4.45 -16.89 -8.09
CA SER A 573 -4.80 -17.29 -9.46
C SER A 573 -4.24 -16.37 -10.55
N GLY A 574 -3.80 -15.16 -10.19
CA GLY A 574 -3.16 -14.20 -11.09
C GLY A 574 -1.70 -14.57 -11.39
N VAL A 575 -1.04 -13.75 -12.19
CA VAL A 575 0.30 -14.05 -12.74
C VAL A 575 1.40 -13.94 -11.67
N ASP A 576 1.34 -12.93 -10.80
CA ASP A 576 2.32 -12.71 -9.74
C ASP A 576 1.64 -12.15 -8.48
N PRO A 577 1.78 -12.81 -7.30
CA PRO A 577 1.16 -12.36 -6.05
C PRO A 577 1.90 -11.18 -5.39
N ASP A 578 3.06 -10.77 -5.90
CA ASP A 578 3.85 -9.67 -5.31
C ASP A 578 3.37 -8.32 -5.81
N ILE A 579 2.11 -8.02 -5.51
CA ILE A 579 1.45 -6.76 -5.85
C ILE A 579 1.88 -5.69 -4.85
N ALA A 580 2.31 -4.53 -5.40
CA ALA A 580 2.59 -3.35 -4.60
C ALA A 580 1.29 -2.69 -4.15
N PHE A 581 1.26 -2.24 -2.91
CA PHE A 581 0.18 -1.42 -2.37
C PHE A 581 0.78 -0.35 -1.45
N GLY A 582 0.05 0.73 -1.23
CA GLY A 582 0.55 1.80 -0.36
C GLY A 582 -0.53 2.81 0.01
N GLY A 583 -0.33 3.46 1.16
CA GLY A 583 -1.29 4.42 1.69
C GLY A 583 -2.63 3.78 2.03
N GLU A 584 -3.70 4.37 1.54
CA GLU A 584 -5.09 3.95 1.80
C GLU A 584 -5.57 2.86 0.84
N ASP A 585 -4.87 2.67 -0.29
CA ASP A 585 -5.29 1.76 -1.34
C ASP A 585 -4.91 0.31 -1.01
N PRO A 586 -5.83 -0.65 -1.20
CA PRO A 586 -5.52 -2.07 -1.10
C PRO A 586 -4.63 -2.54 -2.26
N ALA A 587 -4.09 -3.75 -2.14
CA ALA A 587 -3.37 -4.40 -3.22
C ALA A 587 -4.34 -4.81 -4.33
N ILE A 588 -4.20 -4.21 -5.50
CA ILE A 588 -5.04 -4.44 -6.68
C ILE A 588 -4.16 -4.96 -7.81
N ASP A 589 -4.42 -6.19 -8.26
CA ASP A 589 -3.82 -6.72 -9.48
C ASP A 589 -4.60 -6.23 -10.70
N ASN A 590 -4.05 -5.25 -11.37
CA ASN A 590 -4.59 -4.68 -12.60
C ASN A 590 -3.73 -5.12 -13.82
N MET A 591 -3.45 -6.41 -13.95
CA MET A 591 -2.61 -7.00 -15.00
C MET A 591 -1.17 -6.47 -14.98
N GLN A 592 -0.55 -6.40 -13.82
CA GLN A 592 0.84 -5.96 -13.69
C GLN A 592 1.78 -6.97 -14.36
N THR A 593 2.85 -6.46 -14.96
CA THR A 593 3.89 -7.31 -15.54
C THR A 593 4.57 -8.13 -14.44
N PRO A 594 4.63 -9.46 -14.56
CA PRO A 594 5.27 -10.30 -13.56
C PRO A 594 6.77 -10.07 -13.53
N ARG A 595 7.40 -10.45 -12.42
CA ARG A 595 8.86 -10.40 -12.30
C ARG A 595 9.51 -11.32 -13.31
N SER A 596 10.49 -10.81 -14.05
CA SER A 596 11.23 -11.58 -15.03
C SER A 596 12.17 -12.61 -14.37
N ARG A 597 12.34 -13.75 -15.02
CA ARG A 597 13.38 -14.71 -14.70
C ARG A 597 14.63 -14.36 -15.49
N SER A 598 15.78 -14.24 -14.82
CA SER A 598 17.06 -13.95 -15.49
C SER A 598 18.13 -14.96 -15.11
N TYR A 599 18.97 -15.31 -16.07
CA TYR A 599 20.11 -16.19 -15.90
C TYR A 599 21.38 -15.41 -16.18
N THR A 600 22.38 -15.56 -15.34
CA THR A 600 23.67 -14.89 -15.50
C THR A 600 24.80 -15.92 -15.36
N LEU A 601 25.70 -15.89 -16.29
CA LEU A 601 27.00 -16.62 -16.22
C LEU A 601 28.11 -15.59 -16.14
N GLY A 602 29.07 -15.78 -15.27
CA GLY A 602 30.16 -14.83 -15.13
C GLY A 602 31.45 -15.47 -14.65
N ILE A 603 32.53 -14.76 -14.90
CA ILE A 603 33.90 -15.13 -14.52
C ILE A 603 34.48 -13.95 -13.75
N THR A 604 35.11 -14.23 -12.61
CA THR A 604 35.88 -13.24 -11.83
C THR A 604 37.35 -13.62 -11.86
N VAL A 605 38.19 -12.68 -12.26
CA VAL A 605 39.64 -12.87 -12.38
C VAL A 605 40.31 -11.77 -11.56
N ASP A 606 41.18 -12.15 -10.62
CA ASP A 606 41.99 -11.23 -9.83
C ASP A 606 43.47 -11.50 -10.17
N PHE A 607 44.19 -10.47 -10.54
CA PHE A 607 45.61 -10.51 -10.95
C PHE A 607 46.58 -10.28 -9.79
#